data_027ce8455bd0fb8723e95fd635ee251b
#
_entry.id   027ce8455bd0fb8723e95fd635ee251b
#
_cell.length_a   1.000
_cell.length_b   1.000
_cell.length_c   1.000
_cell.angle_alpha   90.00
_cell.angle_beta   90.00
_cell.angle_gamma   90.00
#
_symmetry.space_group_name_H-M   'P 1'
#
loop_
_entity.id
_entity.type
_entity.pdbx_description
1 polymer ?
#
loop_
_entity_poly.entity_id
_entity_poly.type
_entity_poly.pdbx_seq_one_letter_code
_entity_poly.pdbx_strand_id
1 'polypeptide(L)'
;EDGIRDSVASRGRGDVYKRQVASVLRGFSAPVVLTQDLSDADRAHLLAHDTDPFNRWEQGRMLAYGSLLGMIREGKAPNKDWLAGIRAVIGDETLDPAYRALMLGLPSQSDLARALSEAGDTPDPDIIYAATEATRAAMADAFADLLPTLYRRHTVDAPFEPNAKQAGKRALSNAALSLLTRNDDGVLAQEQYDAADNMTQQLSALANLVRAGRGNKAVEAFEAQWKADRLVMDKWFGLQVMEAD
;
A
#
# COMPACT_ATOMS: atom_id res chain seq x y z
N GLU A 1 44.13 -2.00 6.01
CA GLU A 1 44.06 -1.73 4.55
C GLU A 1 44.29 -3.02 3.78
N ASP A 2 43.32 -3.89 3.69
CA ASP A 2 43.33 -4.94 2.69
C ASP A 2 41.89 -5.30 2.32
N GLY A 3 41.48 -4.78 1.16
CA GLY A 3 40.20 -5.09 0.57
C GLY A 3 40.21 -6.53 0.05
N ILE A 4 39.31 -7.34 0.62
CA ILE A 4 39.04 -8.68 0.10
C ILE A 4 38.32 -8.51 -1.25
N ARG A 5 39.04 -8.70 -2.34
CA ARG A 5 38.50 -8.92 -3.66
C ARG A 5 38.27 -10.42 -3.84
N ASP A 6 37.03 -10.86 -3.64
CA ASP A 6 36.62 -12.18 -4.07
C ASP A 6 36.40 -12.20 -5.59
N SER A 7 37.41 -12.62 -6.31
CA SER A 7 37.31 -12.98 -7.72
C SER A 7 36.90 -14.45 -7.83
N VAL A 8 35.65 -14.76 -7.98
CA VAL A 8 35.21 -16.10 -8.36
C VAL A 8 35.33 -16.25 -9.88
N ALA A 9 36.44 -16.80 -10.33
CA ALA A 9 36.62 -17.25 -11.71
C ALA A 9 35.96 -18.62 -11.87
N SER A 10 34.75 -18.68 -12.43
CA SER A 10 34.12 -19.92 -12.87
C SER A 10 34.45 -20.19 -14.34
N ARG A 11 35.23 -21.27 -14.62
CA ARG A 11 35.37 -21.88 -15.95
C ARG A 11 34.26 -22.93 -16.10
N GLY A 12 33.31 -22.73 -16.99
CA GLY A 12 32.34 -23.77 -17.34
C GLY A 12 31.46 -23.35 -18.52
N ARG A 13 31.46 -24.16 -19.56
CA ARG A 13 30.68 -24.07 -20.79
C ARG A 13 29.23 -23.57 -20.59
N GLY A 14 28.84 -22.52 -21.34
CA GLY A 14 27.49 -22.41 -21.89
C GLY A 14 26.35 -22.16 -20.90
N ASP A 15 26.59 -21.78 -19.66
CA ASP A 15 25.52 -21.35 -18.75
C ASP A 15 25.14 -19.90 -19.08
N VAL A 16 23.92 -19.74 -19.53
CA VAL A 16 23.23 -18.45 -19.49
C VAL A 16 23.37 -17.95 -18.04
N TYR A 17 24.19 -16.94 -17.81
CA TYR A 17 24.33 -16.29 -16.52
C TYR A 17 22.93 -15.81 -16.11
N LYS A 18 22.26 -16.57 -15.27
CA LYS A 18 21.07 -16.07 -14.59
C LYS A 18 21.55 -14.91 -13.71
N ARG A 19 21.20 -13.71 -14.08
CA ARG A 19 21.49 -12.51 -13.30
C ARG A 19 20.97 -12.74 -11.89
N GLN A 20 21.88 -12.76 -10.91
CA GLN A 20 21.53 -12.89 -9.50
C GLN A 20 21.38 -11.50 -8.91
N VAL A 21 20.28 -11.28 -8.20
CA VAL A 21 20.03 -10.04 -7.45
C VAL A 21 20.24 -10.34 -5.97
N ALA A 22 21.16 -9.61 -5.33
CA ALA A 22 21.47 -9.84 -3.92
C ALA A 22 20.39 -9.26 -3.00
N SER A 23 19.80 -10.12 -2.17
CA SER A 23 18.99 -9.71 -1.02
C SER A 23 19.91 -9.57 0.19
N VAL A 24 20.08 -8.36 0.70
CA VAL A 24 21.03 -8.04 1.79
C VAL A 24 20.30 -7.53 3.02
N LEU A 25 21.01 -7.49 4.17
CA LEU A 25 20.49 -7.07 5.48
C LEU A 25 19.23 -7.86 5.95
N ARG A 26 19.13 -9.10 5.51
CA ARG A 26 18.04 -10.00 5.91
C ARG A 26 17.97 -10.14 7.43
N GLY A 27 16.75 -10.15 7.96
CA GLY A 27 16.53 -10.26 9.40
C GLY A 27 17.15 -9.11 10.21
N PHE A 28 17.33 -7.91 9.62
CA PHE A 28 17.97 -6.75 10.27
C PHE A 28 19.38 -7.04 10.77
N SER A 29 20.17 -7.76 9.98
CA SER A 29 21.47 -8.30 10.37
C SER A 29 22.53 -7.24 10.73
N ALA A 30 22.37 -5.98 10.34
CA ALA A 30 23.25 -4.89 10.74
C ALA A 30 22.51 -3.52 10.78
N PRO A 31 22.78 -2.64 11.76
CA PRO A 31 22.23 -1.29 11.86
C PRO A 31 23.03 -0.32 10.97
N VAL A 32 22.90 -0.43 9.68
CA VAL A 32 23.64 0.38 8.69
C VAL A 32 22.67 1.05 7.70
N VAL A 33 23.10 2.17 7.13
CA VAL A 33 22.43 2.77 5.97
C VAL A 33 22.99 2.08 4.73
N LEU A 34 22.11 1.38 4.00
CA LEU A 34 22.49 0.63 2.81
C LEU A 34 22.24 1.47 1.57
N THR A 35 23.28 1.63 0.74
CA THR A 35 23.12 2.16 -0.61
C THR A 35 23.33 1.01 -1.60
N GLN A 36 22.32 0.74 -2.42
CA GLN A 36 22.37 -0.28 -3.46
C GLN A 36 22.01 0.34 -4.82
N ASP A 37 22.82 0.04 -5.81
CA ASP A 37 22.53 0.38 -7.21
C ASP A 37 21.72 -0.77 -7.84
N LEU A 38 20.41 -0.80 -7.55
CA LEU A 38 19.46 -1.75 -8.11
C LEU A 38 18.59 -1.07 -9.16
N SER A 39 18.48 -1.68 -10.33
CA SER A 39 17.52 -1.26 -11.33
C SER A 39 16.08 -1.56 -10.87
N ASP A 40 15.07 -0.90 -11.48
CA ASP A 40 13.66 -1.20 -11.22
C ASP A 40 13.32 -2.67 -11.49
N ALA A 41 13.92 -3.28 -12.51
CA ALA A 41 13.75 -4.70 -12.80
C ALA A 41 14.32 -5.60 -11.68
N ASP A 42 15.45 -5.23 -11.06
CA ASP A 42 16.02 -5.97 -9.93
C ASP A 42 15.13 -5.83 -8.69
N ARG A 43 14.63 -4.63 -8.43
CA ARG A 43 13.69 -4.38 -7.34
C ARG A 43 12.37 -5.14 -7.54
N ALA A 44 11.84 -5.15 -8.76
CA ALA A 44 10.64 -5.92 -9.09
C ALA A 44 10.85 -7.43 -8.91
N HIS A 45 12.05 -7.93 -9.26
CA HIS A 45 12.40 -9.32 -9.01
C HIS A 45 12.45 -9.66 -7.52
N LEU A 46 13.08 -8.82 -6.69
CA LEU A 46 13.12 -9.02 -5.23
C LEU A 46 11.71 -8.90 -4.62
N LEU A 47 10.90 -7.93 -5.04
CA LEU A 47 9.50 -7.80 -4.61
C LEU A 47 8.71 -9.09 -4.89
N ALA A 48 8.90 -9.71 -6.03
CA ALA A 48 8.18 -10.92 -6.41
C ALA A 48 8.69 -12.18 -5.69
N HIS A 49 10.00 -12.30 -5.48
CA HIS A 49 10.64 -13.59 -5.18
C HIS A 49 11.48 -13.63 -3.89
N ASP A 50 11.77 -12.50 -3.23
CA ASP A 50 12.52 -12.54 -1.98
C ASP A 50 11.74 -13.32 -0.92
N THR A 51 12.44 -14.09 -0.13
CA THR A 51 11.86 -14.85 0.98
C THR A 51 11.88 -14.08 2.32
N ASP A 52 12.59 -12.94 2.39
CA ASP A 52 12.54 -12.03 3.52
C ASP A 52 11.38 -11.03 3.34
N PRO A 53 10.35 -11.04 4.23
CA PRO A 53 9.19 -10.18 4.07
C PRO A 53 9.51 -8.69 4.13
N PHE A 54 10.50 -8.29 4.95
CA PHE A 54 10.90 -6.90 5.06
C PHE A 54 11.58 -6.44 3.77
N ASN A 55 12.51 -7.21 3.24
CA ASN A 55 13.18 -6.87 1.99
C ASN A 55 12.19 -6.80 0.82
N ARG A 56 11.23 -7.74 0.73
CA ARG A 56 10.14 -7.67 -0.26
C ARG A 56 9.38 -6.35 -0.16
N TRP A 57 8.95 -5.99 1.05
CA TRP A 57 8.22 -4.76 1.30
C TRP A 57 9.05 -3.52 0.94
N GLU A 58 10.31 -3.47 1.35
CA GLU A 58 11.20 -2.34 1.07
C GLU A 58 11.42 -2.14 -0.43
N GLN A 59 11.62 -3.23 -1.20
CA GLN A 59 11.76 -3.10 -2.66
C GLN A 59 10.47 -2.64 -3.31
N GLY A 60 9.31 -3.11 -2.85
CA GLY A 60 8.00 -2.61 -3.30
C GLY A 60 7.81 -1.12 -2.99
N ARG A 61 8.21 -0.69 -1.80
CA ARG A 61 8.17 0.71 -1.37
C ARG A 61 9.10 1.60 -2.21
N MET A 62 10.33 1.16 -2.47
CA MET A 62 11.28 1.89 -3.33
C MET A 62 10.77 2.05 -4.76
N LEU A 63 10.14 1.01 -5.33
CA LEU A 63 9.51 1.09 -6.64
C LEU A 63 8.32 2.06 -6.65
N ALA A 64 7.49 2.05 -5.59
CA ALA A 64 6.39 3.01 -5.45
C ALA A 64 6.91 4.45 -5.40
N TYR A 65 7.98 4.71 -4.64
CA TYR A 65 8.64 6.02 -4.61
C TYR A 65 9.13 6.43 -5.99
N GLY A 66 9.89 5.58 -6.67
CA GLY A 66 10.40 5.86 -8.01
C GLY A 66 9.28 6.14 -9.01
N SER A 67 8.19 5.37 -8.94
CA SER A 67 7.01 5.56 -9.77
C SER A 67 6.36 6.92 -9.52
N LEU A 68 6.05 7.25 -8.26
CA LEU A 68 5.41 8.51 -7.88
C LEU A 68 6.28 9.74 -8.19
N LEU A 69 7.57 9.69 -7.88
CA LEU A 69 8.50 10.78 -8.22
C LEU A 69 8.63 10.97 -9.74
N GLY A 70 8.62 9.88 -10.51
CA GLY A 70 8.60 9.96 -11.98
C GLY A 70 7.31 10.56 -12.53
N MET A 71 6.16 10.29 -11.91
CA MET A 71 4.89 10.91 -12.24
C MET A 71 4.92 12.42 -11.93
N ILE A 72 5.39 12.80 -10.75
CA ILE A 72 5.43 14.18 -10.27
C ILE A 72 6.37 15.04 -11.13
N ARG A 73 7.56 14.54 -11.44
CA ARG A 73 8.61 15.29 -12.14
C ARG A 73 8.47 15.29 -13.65
N GLU A 74 8.02 14.19 -14.21
CA GLU A 74 8.14 13.93 -15.64
C GLU A 74 6.78 13.56 -16.28
N GLY A 75 5.71 13.52 -15.51
CA GLY A 75 4.39 13.11 -16.01
C GLY A 75 4.32 11.65 -16.49
N LYS A 76 5.21 10.79 -16.00
CA LYS A 76 5.23 9.36 -16.36
C LYS A 76 3.96 8.66 -15.92
N ALA A 77 3.61 7.56 -16.58
CA ALA A 77 2.58 6.65 -16.09
C ALA A 77 3.09 5.82 -14.89
N PRO A 78 2.19 5.29 -14.03
CA PRO A 78 2.56 4.38 -12.96
C PRO A 78 3.38 3.18 -13.45
N ASN A 79 4.36 2.77 -12.66
CA ASN A 79 5.27 1.67 -13.02
C ASN A 79 4.52 0.33 -13.08
N LYS A 80 4.48 -0.27 -14.27
CA LYS A 80 3.73 -1.52 -14.53
C LYS A 80 4.35 -2.74 -13.84
N ASP A 81 5.67 -2.79 -13.72
CA ASP A 81 6.37 -3.90 -13.09
C ASP A 81 6.13 -3.89 -11.58
N TRP A 82 6.09 -2.69 -10.98
CA TRP A 82 5.66 -2.53 -9.59
C TRP A 82 4.21 -3.00 -9.40
N LEU A 83 3.27 -2.56 -10.23
CA LEU A 83 1.88 -3.01 -10.15
C LEU A 83 1.75 -4.53 -10.28
N ALA A 84 2.48 -5.13 -11.21
CA ALA A 84 2.50 -6.59 -11.37
C ALA A 84 3.08 -7.31 -10.15
N GLY A 85 4.15 -6.77 -9.55
CA GLY A 85 4.75 -7.30 -8.33
C GLY A 85 3.81 -7.22 -7.13
N ILE A 86 3.16 -6.06 -6.92
CA ILE A 86 2.15 -5.91 -5.86
C ILE A 86 0.98 -6.87 -6.07
N ARG A 87 0.46 -6.99 -7.31
CA ARG A 87 -0.59 -7.93 -7.64
C ARG A 87 -0.22 -9.38 -7.26
N ALA A 88 1.00 -9.81 -7.56
CA ALA A 88 1.48 -11.14 -7.20
C ALA A 88 1.50 -11.35 -5.68
N VAL A 89 1.97 -10.35 -4.91
CA VAL A 89 2.02 -10.44 -3.44
C VAL A 89 0.63 -10.46 -2.83
N ILE A 90 -0.27 -9.58 -3.25
CA ILE A 90 -1.63 -9.52 -2.67
C ILE A 90 -2.49 -10.73 -3.08
N GLY A 91 -2.15 -11.41 -4.19
CA GLY A 91 -2.78 -12.63 -4.64
C GLY A 91 -2.25 -13.91 -3.95
N ASP A 92 -1.09 -13.84 -3.30
CA ASP A 92 -0.47 -14.99 -2.64
C ASP A 92 -1.15 -15.32 -1.30
N GLU A 93 -1.98 -16.35 -1.31
CA GLU A 93 -2.76 -16.78 -0.12
C GLU A 93 -1.88 -17.42 0.97
N THR A 94 -0.61 -17.72 0.70
CA THR A 94 0.33 -18.24 1.71
C THR A 94 0.87 -17.13 2.63
N LEU A 95 0.73 -15.87 2.22
CA LEU A 95 1.16 -14.70 2.99
C LEU A 95 0.08 -14.25 3.97
N ASP A 96 0.54 -13.72 5.11
CA ASP A 96 -0.34 -13.16 6.14
C ASP A 96 -1.20 -12.01 5.56
N PRO A 97 -2.53 -11.97 5.85
CA PRO A 97 -3.40 -10.92 5.35
C PRO A 97 -2.98 -9.51 5.76
N ALA A 98 -2.42 -9.30 6.97
CA ALA A 98 -1.94 -7.99 7.39
C ALA A 98 -0.74 -7.55 6.54
N TYR A 99 0.17 -8.48 6.21
CA TYR A 99 1.28 -8.20 5.31
C TYR A 99 0.80 -7.83 3.89
N ARG A 100 -0.16 -8.58 3.35
CA ARG A 100 -0.76 -8.29 2.04
C ARG A 100 -1.45 -6.92 2.02
N ALA A 101 -2.12 -6.54 3.11
CA ALA A 101 -2.71 -5.22 3.28
C ALA A 101 -1.65 -4.11 3.29
N LEU A 102 -0.53 -4.32 4.00
CA LEU A 102 0.59 -3.39 4.05
C LEU A 102 1.17 -3.10 2.66
N MET A 103 1.20 -4.10 1.79
CA MET A 103 1.71 -3.98 0.42
C MET A 103 0.84 -3.11 -0.50
N LEU A 104 -0.42 -2.84 -0.13
CA LEU A 104 -1.31 -1.90 -0.83
C LEU A 104 -1.10 -0.45 -0.40
N GLY A 105 -0.29 -0.20 0.63
CA GLY A 105 0.03 1.14 1.10
C GLY A 105 0.97 1.88 0.15
N LEU A 106 0.69 3.17 -0.05
CA LEU A 106 1.57 4.09 -0.78
C LEU A 106 2.43 4.92 0.20
N PRO A 107 3.58 5.46 -0.26
CA PRO A 107 4.30 6.50 0.47
C PRO A 107 3.38 7.66 0.83
N SER A 108 3.57 8.25 2.00
CA SER A 108 2.78 9.42 2.40
C SER A 108 3.14 10.65 1.54
N GLN A 109 2.19 11.57 1.41
CA GLN A 109 2.46 12.85 0.71
C GLN A 109 3.60 13.63 1.37
N SER A 110 3.70 13.57 2.70
CA SER A 110 4.80 14.20 3.45
C SER A 110 6.16 13.55 3.14
N ASP A 111 6.21 12.23 2.98
CA ASP A 111 7.43 11.54 2.57
C ASP A 111 7.84 11.91 1.15
N LEU A 112 6.87 12.01 0.23
CA LEU A 112 7.12 12.45 -1.15
C LEU A 112 7.60 13.91 -1.21
N ALA A 113 6.97 14.80 -0.45
CA ALA A 113 7.39 16.20 -0.35
C ALA A 113 8.82 16.33 0.20
N ARG A 114 9.16 15.55 1.23
CA ARG A 114 10.53 15.49 1.75
C ARG A 114 11.52 14.99 0.72
N ALA A 115 11.22 13.88 0.02
CA ALA A 115 12.10 13.33 -1.01
C ALA A 115 12.34 14.32 -2.19
N LEU A 116 11.32 15.08 -2.58
CA LEU A 116 11.44 16.14 -3.57
C LEU A 116 12.37 17.26 -3.07
N SER A 117 12.15 17.73 -1.83
CA SER A 117 12.97 18.78 -1.23
C SER A 117 14.44 18.37 -1.08
N GLU A 118 14.71 17.15 -0.64
CA GLU A 118 16.07 16.57 -0.51
C GLU A 118 16.78 16.48 -1.87
N ALA A 119 16.02 16.33 -2.96
CA ALA A 119 16.55 16.32 -4.32
C ALA A 119 16.69 17.71 -4.95
N GLY A 120 16.29 18.79 -4.24
CA GLY A 120 16.36 20.17 -4.70
C GLY A 120 15.14 20.65 -5.49
N ASP A 121 14.06 19.84 -5.54
CA ASP A 121 12.80 20.25 -6.16
C ASP A 121 11.93 21.03 -5.14
N THR A 122 11.05 21.88 -5.64
CA THR A 122 10.01 22.51 -4.80
C THR A 122 8.78 21.62 -4.79
N PRO A 123 8.37 21.04 -3.62
CA PRO A 123 7.17 20.23 -3.54
C PRO A 123 5.92 21.05 -3.81
N ASP A 124 5.07 20.55 -4.69
CA ASP A 124 3.75 21.09 -4.96
C ASP A 124 2.70 20.10 -4.43
N PRO A 125 1.91 20.47 -3.40
CA PRO A 125 0.93 19.58 -2.80
C PRO A 125 -0.11 19.07 -3.79
N ASP A 126 -0.57 19.89 -4.72
CA ASP A 126 -1.60 19.52 -5.70
C ASP A 126 -1.08 18.49 -6.68
N ILE A 127 0.17 18.63 -7.13
CA ILE A 127 0.82 17.66 -8.02
C ILE A 127 1.06 16.33 -7.28
N ILE A 128 1.51 16.38 -6.02
CA ILE A 128 1.72 15.19 -5.18
C ILE A 128 0.39 14.46 -4.96
N TYR A 129 -0.67 15.20 -4.64
CA TYR A 129 -2.02 14.64 -4.47
C TYR A 129 -2.50 13.99 -5.77
N ALA A 130 -2.44 14.69 -6.89
CA ALA A 130 -2.88 14.18 -8.19
C ALA A 130 -2.11 12.90 -8.60
N ALA A 131 -0.79 12.85 -8.39
CA ALA A 131 0.01 11.65 -8.67
C ALA A 131 -0.38 10.48 -7.75
N THR A 132 -0.64 10.74 -6.47
CA THR A 132 -1.09 9.72 -5.51
C THR A 132 -2.45 9.16 -5.91
N GLU A 133 -3.40 10.01 -6.26
CA GLU A 133 -4.75 9.60 -6.68
C GLU A 133 -4.73 8.84 -8.02
N ALA A 134 -3.94 9.29 -8.99
CA ALA A 134 -3.74 8.58 -10.25
C ALA A 134 -3.11 7.18 -10.04
N THR A 135 -2.19 7.07 -9.07
CA THR A 135 -1.60 5.77 -8.70
C THR A 135 -2.64 4.84 -8.07
N ARG A 136 -3.49 5.36 -7.17
CA ARG A 136 -4.59 4.57 -6.58
C ARG A 136 -5.60 4.11 -7.63
N ALA A 137 -5.94 4.97 -8.58
CA ALA A 137 -6.80 4.60 -9.71
C ALA A 137 -6.17 3.48 -10.54
N ALA A 138 -4.88 3.60 -10.89
CA ALA A 138 -4.16 2.57 -11.62
C ALA A 138 -4.09 1.23 -10.85
N MET A 139 -3.97 1.26 -9.52
CA MET A 139 -4.05 0.06 -8.67
C MET A 139 -5.46 -0.55 -8.71
N ALA A 140 -6.51 0.26 -8.61
CA ALA A 140 -7.90 -0.19 -8.67
C ALA A 140 -8.17 -0.91 -10.00
N ASP A 141 -7.71 -0.35 -11.11
CA ASP A 141 -7.85 -0.95 -12.44
C ASP A 141 -7.00 -2.22 -12.60
N ALA A 142 -5.72 -2.18 -12.20
CA ALA A 142 -4.81 -3.31 -12.34
C ALA A 142 -5.22 -4.53 -11.49
N PHE A 143 -5.96 -4.32 -10.42
CA PHE A 143 -6.38 -5.38 -9.49
C PHE A 143 -7.89 -5.64 -9.50
N ALA A 144 -8.62 -5.07 -10.47
CA ALA A 144 -10.09 -5.07 -10.53
C ALA A 144 -10.73 -6.47 -10.40
N ASP A 145 -10.12 -7.49 -11.00
CA ASP A 145 -10.57 -8.89 -10.93
C ASP A 145 -10.26 -9.57 -9.59
N LEU A 146 -9.23 -9.11 -8.88
CA LEU A 146 -8.77 -9.69 -7.62
C LEU A 146 -9.42 -9.06 -6.38
N LEU A 147 -9.61 -7.73 -6.40
CA LEU A 147 -10.10 -6.96 -5.25
C LEU A 147 -11.44 -7.47 -4.68
N PRO A 148 -12.46 -7.82 -5.49
CA PRO A 148 -13.73 -8.34 -4.95
C PRO A 148 -13.55 -9.64 -4.17
N THR A 149 -12.61 -10.49 -4.61
CA THR A 149 -12.31 -11.75 -3.90
C THR A 149 -11.55 -11.47 -2.62
N LEU A 150 -10.58 -10.56 -2.62
CA LEU A 150 -9.85 -10.15 -1.42
C LEU A 150 -10.80 -9.57 -0.38
N TYR A 151 -11.70 -8.67 -0.78
CA TYR A 151 -12.70 -8.09 0.11
C TYR A 151 -13.58 -9.16 0.77
N ARG A 152 -14.28 -9.96 -0.05
CA ARG A 152 -15.23 -10.96 0.46
C ARG A 152 -14.60 -12.05 1.33
N ARG A 153 -13.43 -12.58 0.93
CA ARG A 153 -12.75 -13.65 1.70
C ARG A 153 -12.19 -13.20 3.03
N HIS A 154 -11.96 -11.88 3.19
CA HIS A 154 -11.37 -11.32 4.41
C HIS A 154 -12.36 -10.49 5.22
N THR A 155 -13.61 -10.37 4.77
CA THR A 155 -14.71 -9.90 5.64
C THR A 155 -14.86 -10.89 6.80
N VAL A 156 -14.99 -10.35 8.02
CA VAL A 156 -15.10 -11.15 9.25
C VAL A 156 -16.56 -11.16 9.69
N ASP A 157 -17.21 -12.31 9.56
CA ASP A 157 -18.62 -12.52 9.95
C ASP A 157 -18.77 -13.04 11.38
N ALA A 158 -17.66 -13.18 12.13
CA ALA A 158 -17.64 -13.61 13.52
C ALA A 158 -17.68 -12.41 14.47
N PRO A 159 -18.09 -12.58 15.73
CA PRO A 159 -18.00 -11.52 16.74
C PRO A 159 -16.61 -10.89 16.79
N PHE A 160 -16.57 -9.57 17.03
CA PHE A 160 -15.32 -8.82 17.06
C PHE A 160 -14.35 -9.37 18.10
N GLU A 161 -13.13 -9.70 17.67
CA GLU A 161 -12.01 -10.05 18.54
C GLU A 161 -10.79 -9.20 18.16
N PRO A 162 -10.09 -8.60 19.16
CA PRO A 162 -8.88 -7.81 18.92
C PRO A 162 -7.63 -8.69 18.75
N ASN A 163 -7.74 -9.83 18.09
CA ASN A 163 -6.62 -10.72 17.82
C ASN A 163 -6.01 -10.47 16.45
N ALA A 164 -4.74 -10.90 16.27
CA ALA A 164 -3.97 -10.67 15.05
C ALA A 164 -4.65 -11.27 13.81
N LYS A 165 -5.27 -12.44 13.93
CA LYS A 165 -5.94 -13.13 12.80
C LYS A 165 -7.10 -12.32 12.25
N GLN A 166 -8.01 -11.85 13.12
CA GLN A 166 -9.13 -11.01 12.69
C GLN A 166 -8.65 -9.60 12.27
N ALA A 167 -7.66 -9.03 12.99
CA ALA A 167 -7.09 -7.73 12.63
C ALA A 167 -6.48 -7.75 11.22
N GLY A 168 -5.70 -8.78 10.88
CA GLY A 168 -5.13 -8.95 9.55
C GLY A 168 -6.19 -9.09 8.45
N LYS A 169 -7.24 -9.87 8.70
CA LYS A 169 -8.37 -9.98 7.77
C LYS A 169 -9.05 -8.62 7.55
N ARG A 170 -9.42 -7.92 8.63
CA ARG A 170 -10.02 -6.58 8.52
C ARG A 170 -9.11 -5.59 7.78
N ALA A 171 -7.80 -5.64 8.03
CA ALA A 171 -6.85 -4.78 7.33
C ALA A 171 -6.88 -5.02 5.82
N LEU A 172 -6.86 -6.29 5.37
CA LEU A 172 -6.86 -6.61 3.94
C LEU A 172 -8.21 -6.33 3.28
N SER A 173 -9.34 -6.65 3.92
CA SER A 173 -10.66 -6.31 3.38
C SER A 173 -10.87 -4.80 3.27
N ASN A 174 -10.46 -4.02 4.28
CA ASN A 174 -10.57 -2.56 4.24
C ASN A 174 -9.63 -1.93 3.19
N ALA A 175 -8.42 -2.45 3.01
CA ALA A 175 -7.53 -2.01 1.95
C ALA A 175 -8.09 -2.30 0.56
N ALA A 176 -8.70 -3.48 0.37
CA ALA A 176 -9.40 -3.82 -0.87
C ALA A 176 -10.62 -2.92 -1.09
N LEU A 177 -11.43 -2.65 -0.05
CA LEU A 177 -12.59 -1.76 -0.12
C LEU A 177 -12.18 -0.35 -0.58
N SER A 178 -11.08 0.18 -0.08
CA SER A 178 -10.58 1.52 -0.45
C SER A 178 -10.28 1.66 -1.96
N LEU A 179 -9.86 0.59 -2.61
CA LEU A 179 -9.65 0.56 -4.06
C LEU A 179 -10.95 0.27 -4.82
N LEU A 180 -11.81 -0.64 -4.32
CA LEU A 180 -13.10 -0.97 -4.92
C LEU A 180 -14.04 0.23 -4.99
N THR A 181 -14.07 1.04 -3.94
CA THR A 181 -14.95 2.23 -3.83
C THR A 181 -14.71 3.25 -4.95
N ARG A 182 -13.53 3.22 -5.57
CA ARG A 182 -13.22 4.08 -6.72
C ARG A 182 -14.01 3.73 -7.98
N ASN A 183 -14.45 2.48 -8.09
CA ASN A 183 -15.10 1.94 -9.29
C ASN A 183 -16.58 1.59 -9.06
N ASP A 184 -17.06 1.54 -7.81
CA ASP A 184 -18.42 1.15 -7.46
C ASP A 184 -19.29 2.28 -6.88
N ASP A 185 -18.77 3.52 -6.93
CA ASP A 185 -19.48 4.70 -6.42
C ASP A 185 -19.88 4.60 -4.92
N GLY A 186 -19.11 3.85 -4.13
CA GLY A 186 -19.31 3.70 -2.70
C GLY A 186 -20.37 2.68 -2.27
N VAL A 187 -20.88 1.85 -3.18
CA VAL A 187 -21.92 0.87 -2.86
C VAL A 187 -21.47 -0.11 -1.79
N LEU A 188 -20.31 -0.77 -1.98
CA LEU A 188 -19.76 -1.69 -0.99
C LEU A 188 -19.37 -1.01 0.32
N ALA A 189 -18.92 0.25 0.25
CA ALA A 189 -18.60 1.02 1.45
C ALA A 189 -19.88 1.34 2.26
N GLN A 190 -21.02 1.63 1.60
CA GLN A 190 -22.29 1.83 2.28
C GLN A 190 -22.78 0.52 2.92
N GLU A 191 -22.72 -0.59 2.19
CA GLU A 191 -23.07 -1.91 2.74
C GLU A 191 -22.23 -2.26 3.98
N GLN A 192 -20.91 -2.02 3.93
CA GLN A 192 -20.05 -2.24 5.09
C GLN A 192 -20.38 -1.30 6.25
N TYR A 193 -20.69 -0.01 5.98
CA TYR A 193 -21.03 0.95 7.00
C TYR A 193 -22.30 0.52 7.77
N ASP A 194 -23.32 0.09 7.03
CA ASP A 194 -24.61 -0.31 7.59
C ASP A 194 -24.54 -1.63 8.38
N ALA A 195 -23.65 -2.55 7.96
CA ALA A 195 -23.45 -3.85 8.59
C ALA A 195 -22.40 -3.85 9.72
N ALA A 196 -21.61 -2.77 9.87
CA ALA A 196 -20.48 -2.76 10.78
C ALA A 196 -20.89 -2.85 12.25
N ASP A 197 -20.37 -3.85 12.96
CA ASP A 197 -20.53 -4.08 14.40
C ASP A 197 -19.33 -3.58 15.22
N ASN A 198 -18.32 -3.01 14.56
CA ASN A 198 -17.09 -2.53 15.20
C ASN A 198 -16.56 -1.25 14.53
N MET A 199 -15.82 -0.46 15.32
CA MET A 199 -15.26 0.81 14.90
C MET A 199 -14.30 0.71 13.71
N THR A 200 -13.52 -0.36 13.61
CA THR A 200 -12.53 -0.54 12.53
C THR A 200 -13.19 -0.60 11.16
N GLN A 201 -14.28 -1.36 11.04
CA GLN A 201 -15.02 -1.49 9.79
C GLN A 201 -15.88 -0.27 9.52
N GLN A 202 -16.57 0.26 10.55
CA GLN A 202 -17.43 1.44 10.43
C GLN A 202 -16.64 2.68 9.99
N LEU A 203 -15.49 2.97 10.64
CA LEU A 203 -14.67 4.13 10.32
C LEU A 203 -14.02 3.99 8.94
N SER A 204 -13.56 2.78 8.56
CA SER A 204 -13.02 2.53 7.23
C SER A 204 -14.07 2.75 6.14
N ALA A 205 -15.28 2.27 6.35
CA ALA A 205 -16.38 2.49 5.40
C ALA A 205 -16.75 3.96 5.29
N LEU A 206 -16.84 4.68 6.43
CA LEU A 206 -17.09 6.11 6.46
C LEU A 206 -16.05 6.90 5.67
N ALA A 207 -14.75 6.60 5.86
CA ALA A 207 -13.66 7.25 5.11
C ALA A 207 -13.80 7.06 3.60
N ASN A 208 -14.15 5.84 3.18
CA ASN A 208 -14.34 5.54 1.76
C ASN A 208 -15.58 6.25 1.19
N LEU A 209 -16.67 6.35 1.93
CA LEU A 209 -17.87 7.10 1.53
C LEU A 209 -17.60 8.60 1.39
N VAL A 210 -16.85 9.20 2.34
CA VAL A 210 -16.44 10.62 2.25
C VAL A 210 -15.60 10.85 1.01
N ARG A 211 -14.59 10.03 0.78
CA ARG A 211 -13.72 10.12 -0.40
C ARG A 211 -14.49 9.95 -1.73
N ALA A 212 -15.53 9.14 -1.74
CA ALA A 212 -16.40 8.96 -2.91
C ALA A 212 -17.44 10.09 -3.09
N GLY A 213 -17.45 11.10 -2.21
CA GLY A 213 -18.48 12.16 -2.23
C GLY A 213 -19.89 11.67 -1.84
N ARG A 214 -19.99 10.50 -1.20
CA ARG A 214 -21.25 9.85 -0.78
C ARG A 214 -21.44 9.85 0.74
N GLY A 215 -20.55 10.50 1.49
CA GLY A 215 -20.45 10.40 2.94
C GLY A 215 -21.47 11.19 3.76
N ASN A 216 -22.17 12.18 3.22
CA ASN A 216 -22.94 13.16 4.00
C ASN A 216 -23.87 12.52 5.05
N LYS A 217 -24.70 11.56 4.65
CA LYS A 217 -25.62 10.87 5.57
C LYS A 217 -24.89 10.00 6.61
N ALA A 218 -23.81 9.34 6.20
CA ALA A 218 -23.03 8.50 7.08
C ALA A 218 -22.25 9.35 8.11
N VAL A 219 -21.76 10.52 7.72
CA VAL A 219 -21.10 11.50 8.61
C VAL A 219 -22.05 11.98 9.69
N GLU A 220 -23.27 12.38 9.32
CA GLU A 220 -24.33 12.80 10.27
C GLU A 220 -24.76 11.66 11.21
N ALA A 221 -24.95 10.45 10.66
CA ALA A 221 -25.31 9.27 11.45
C ALA A 221 -24.22 8.88 12.44
N PHE A 222 -22.95 8.94 12.01
CA PHE A 222 -21.81 8.66 12.86
C PHE A 222 -21.68 9.65 14.01
N GLU A 223 -21.83 10.96 13.73
CA GLU A 223 -21.85 12.00 14.75
C GLU A 223 -22.98 11.74 15.78
N ALA A 224 -24.20 11.52 15.29
CA ALA A 224 -25.34 11.25 16.16
C ALA A 224 -25.13 10.06 17.09
N GLN A 225 -24.48 9.00 16.59
CA GLN A 225 -24.15 7.79 17.33
C GLN A 225 -23.06 8.01 18.38
N TRP A 226 -22.02 8.78 18.04
CA TRP A 226 -20.76 8.80 18.80
C TRP A 226 -20.47 10.15 19.50
N LYS A 227 -21.33 11.16 19.37
CA LYS A 227 -21.11 12.53 19.90
C LYS A 227 -20.74 12.60 21.39
N ALA A 228 -21.08 11.57 22.18
CA ALA A 228 -20.74 11.51 23.60
C ALA A 228 -19.33 10.95 23.85
N ASP A 229 -18.69 10.35 22.85
CA ASP A 229 -17.32 9.80 22.96
C ASP A 229 -16.33 10.73 22.28
N ARG A 230 -15.56 11.47 23.10
CA ARG A 230 -14.58 12.44 22.60
C ARG A 230 -13.51 11.83 21.70
N LEU A 231 -13.00 10.62 22.05
CA LEU A 231 -11.92 9.98 21.29
C LEU A 231 -12.42 9.52 19.91
N VAL A 232 -13.68 9.14 19.81
CA VAL A 232 -14.30 8.79 18.53
C VAL A 232 -14.58 10.06 17.71
N MET A 233 -15.04 11.15 18.35
CA MET A 233 -15.24 12.42 17.67
C MET A 233 -13.93 13.03 17.14
N ASP A 234 -12.82 12.88 17.84
CA ASP A 234 -11.50 13.28 17.29
C ASP A 234 -11.18 12.57 15.97
N LYS A 235 -11.55 11.29 15.82
CA LYS A 235 -11.41 10.56 14.56
C LYS A 235 -12.36 11.06 13.47
N TRP A 236 -13.60 11.37 13.85
CA TRP A 236 -14.62 11.92 12.96
C TRP A 236 -14.20 13.27 12.37
N PHE A 237 -13.66 14.19 13.18
CA PHE A 237 -13.09 15.44 12.71
C PHE A 237 -11.89 15.22 11.79
N GLY A 238 -10.94 14.39 12.24
CA GLY A 238 -9.72 14.08 11.46
C GLY A 238 -10.07 13.50 10.10
N LEU A 239 -11.02 12.59 10.02
CA LEU A 239 -11.45 11.97 8.77
C LEU A 239 -12.00 13.02 7.78
N GLN A 240 -12.88 13.92 8.22
CA GLN A 240 -13.44 14.94 7.34
C GLN A 240 -12.38 15.92 6.81
N VAL A 241 -11.38 16.28 7.64
CA VAL A 241 -10.27 17.13 7.21
C VAL A 241 -9.31 16.41 6.24
N MET A 242 -9.09 15.12 6.44
CA MET A 242 -8.12 14.34 5.65
C MET A 242 -8.69 13.80 4.33
N GLU A 243 -10.01 13.61 4.25
CA GLU A 243 -10.69 12.98 3.11
C GLU A 243 -11.59 13.95 2.34
N ALA A 244 -11.76 15.19 2.81
CA ALA A 244 -12.48 16.22 2.05
C ALA A 244 -11.60 16.72 0.89
N ASP A 245 -12.22 16.86 -0.30
CA ASP A 245 -11.62 17.51 -1.48
C ASP A 245 -11.48 19.02 -1.31
#